data_05964a0811c5a9589e6626f9228914f3
#
_entry.id   05964a0811c5a9589e6626f9228914f3
#
_cell.length_a   1.000
_cell.length_b   1.000
_cell.length_c   1.000
_cell.angle_alpha   90.00
_cell.angle_beta   90.00
_cell.angle_gamma   90.00
#
_symmetry.space_group_name_H-M   'P 1'
#
loop_
_entity.id
_entity.type
_entity.pdbx_description
1 polymer ?
#
loop_
_entity_poly.entity_id
_entity_poly.type
_entity_poly.pdbx_seq_one_letter_code
_entity_poly.pdbx_strand_id
1 'polypeptide(L)'
;LDALMTHIRAKDWTYGDATIIDLIRWQMRLTASGGSGFRPTRIDAQTSLPTDSGELRMMLRDIATRGTMDPANPRAFASTRAVKAMARIDSESGRLTMLSLPIKVEKAEDWAWMGKFQENLEETIAQHLNLSEGLNVTLTGNSFRRFVYVNAMTESFQSSIYLAIAACLVVLLLVLRDFRLSILTIAPVVAVSLWLNA
;
A
#
# COMPACT_ATOMS: atom_id res chain seq x y z
N LEU A 1 0.16 -8.84 -11.84
CA LEU A 1 -0.67 -7.70 -11.42
C LEU A 1 -2.16 -8.03 -11.50
N ASP A 2 -2.64 -8.67 -12.58
CA ASP A 2 -4.07 -9.02 -12.73
C ASP A 2 -4.56 -9.98 -11.64
N ALA A 3 -3.78 -11.01 -11.30
CA ALA A 3 -4.07 -11.93 -10.19
C ALA A 3 -4.13 -11.22 -8.85
N LEU A 4 -3.20 -10.30 -8.58
CA LEU A 4 -3.21 -9.47 -7.38
C LEU A 4 -4.48 -8.61 -7.31
N MET A 5 -4.84 -7.97 -8.42
CA MET A 5 -6.04 -7.12 -8.48
C MET A 5 -7.33 -7.93 -8.28
N THR A 6 -7.40 -9.14 -8.84
CA THR A 6 -8.52 -10.05 -8.64
C THR A 6 -8.65 -10.44 -7.17
N HIS A 7 -7.53 -10.75 -6.50
CA HIS A 7 -7.51 -11.10 -5.09
C HIS A 7 -7.94 -9.92 -4.19
N ILE A 8 -7.40 -8.73 -4.45
CA ILE A 8 -7.74 -7.50 -3.70
C ILE A 8 -9.23 -7.15 -3.86
N ARG A 9 -9.79 -7.31 -5.07
CA ARG A 9 -11.23 -7.11 -5.32
C ARG A 9 -12.11 -8.14 -4.63
N ALA A 10 -11.71 -9.40 -4.63
CA ALA A 10 -12.44 -10.46 -3.95
C ALA A 10 -12.56 -10.23 -2.43
N LYS A 11 -11.61 -9.47 -1.85
CA LYS A 11 -11.61 -9.06 -0.45
C LYS A 11 -12.24 -7.67 -0.20
N ASP A 12 -12.83 -7.04 -1.22
CA ASP A 12 -13.40 -5.68 -1.14
C ASP A 12 -12.42 -4.61 -0.62
N TRP A 13 -11.15 -4.74 -0.94
CA TRP A 13 -10.09 -3.82 -0.48
C TRP A 13 -9.82 -2.67 -1.46
N THR A 14 -10.65 -2.47 -2.48
CA THR A 14 -10.43 -1.41 -3.46
C THR A 14 -11.37 -0.24 -3.25
N TYR A 15 -10.85 0.96 -3.46
CA TYR A 15 -11.63 2.16 -3.67
C TYR A 15 -11.86 2.36 -5.16
N GLY A 16 -13.14 2.40 -5.56
CA GLY A 16 -13.55 2.67 -6.93
C GLY A 16 -13.48 1.44 -7.85
N ASP A 17 -14.16 1.57 -8.97
CA ASP A 17 -14.47 0.43 -9.86
C ASP A 17 -13.43 0.20 -10.94
N ALA A 18 -12.48 1.14 -11.15
CA ALA A 18 -11.55 1.07 -12.26
C ALA A 18 -10.09 1.13 -11.83
N THR A 19 -9.30 0.21 -12.34
CA THR A 19 -7.84 0.17 -12.23
C THR A 19 -7.21 0.49 -13.59
N ILE A 20 -5.88 0.65 -13.65
CA ILE A 20 -5.18 0.84 -14.92
C ILE A 20 -5.46 -0.30 -15.92
N ILE A 21 -5.63 -1.52 -15.43
CA ILE A 21 -5.96 -2.69 -16.25
C ILE A 21 -7.36 -2.53 -16.86
N ASP A 22 -8.32 -2.04 -16.07
CA ASP A 22 -9.68 -1.78 -16.57
C ASP A 22 -9.68 -0.66 -17.59
N LEU A 23 -8.87 0.40 -17.36
CA LEU A 23 -8.73 1.48 -18.34
C LEU A 23 -8.17 0.97 -19.67
N ILE A 24 -7.20 0.07 -19.64
CA ILE A 24 -6.68 -0.59 -20.85
C ILE A 24 -7.80 -1.40 -21.53
N ARG A 25 -8.55 -2.21 -20.77
CA ARG A 25 -9.67 -2.99 -21.27
C ARG A 25 -10.79 -2.10 -21.84
N TRP A 26 -11.08 -0.96 -21.21
CA TRP A 26 -12.05 0.01 -21.72
C TRP A 26 -11.59 0.60 -23.06
N GLN A 27 -10.33 1.01 -23.14
CA GLN A 27 -9.75 1.54 -24.37
C GLN A 27 -9.82 0.52 -25.51
N MET A 28 -9.53 -0.74 -25.24
CA MET A 28 -9.63 -1.82 -26.22
C MET A 28 -11.07 -2.02 -26.73
N ARG A 29 -12.05 -2.03 -25.82
CA ARG A 29 -13.47 -2.13 -26.19
C ARG A 29 -13.91 -0.90 -26.99
N LEU A 30 -13.49 0.29 -26.59
CA LEU A 30 -13.80 1.54 -27.28
C LEU A 30 -13.28 1.52 -28.70
N THR A 31 -12.03 1.13 -28.93
CA THR A 31 -11.45 1.04 -30.27
C THR A 31 -12.05 -0.10 -31.10
N ALA A 32 -12.46 -1.19 -30.48
CA ALA A 32 -13.16 -2.29 -31.14
C ALA A 32 -14.56 -1.87 -31.65
N SER A 33 -15.23 -0.97 -30.90
CA SER A 33 -16.54 -0.42 -31.31
C SER A 33 -16.46 0.77 -32.28
N GLY A 34 -15.27 1.07 -32.84
CA GLY A 34 -15.07 2.16 -33.78
C GLY A 34 -14.74 3.51 -33.15
N GLY A 35 -14.51 3.55 -31.85
CA GLY A 35 -14.05 4.75 -31.16
C GLY A 35 -12.60 5.12 -31.51
N SER A 36 -12.21 6.35 -31.17
CA SER A 36 -10.85 6.85 -31.42
C SER A 36 -9.86 6.27 -30.43
N GLY A 37 -8.66 5.92 -30.88
CA GLY A 37 -7.55 5.49 -30.05
C GLY A 37 -6.70 4.42 -30.72
N PHE A 38 -5.63 4.03 -30.03
CA PHE A 38 -4.73 2.99 -30.51
C PHE A 38 -5.40 1.61 -30.37
N ARG A 39 -5.42 0.85 -31.48
CA ARG A 39 -5.96 -0.51 -31.50
C ARG A 39 -4.81 -1.52 -31.59
N PRO A 40 -4.64 -2.41 -30.60
CA PRO A 40 -3.62 -3.44 -30.65
C PRO A 40 -3.93 -4.50 -31.69
N THR A 41 -2.89 -5.10 -32.28
CA THR A 41 -3.02 -6.15 -33.28
C THR A 41 -3.09 -7.55 -32.67
N ARG A 42 -2.45 -7.74 -31.54
CA ARG A 42 -2.40 -9.03 -30.85
C ARG A 42 -2.86 -8.88 -29.40
N ILE A 43 -3.88 -9.64 -29.06
CA ILE A 43 -4.49 -9.65 -27.73
C ILE A 43 -4.35 -11.05 -27.15
N ASP A 44 -3.88 -11.15 -25.92
CA ASP A 44 -3.86 -12.38 -25.15
C ASP A 44 -5.30 -12.78 -24.79
N ALA A 45 -5.69 -14.00 -25.11
CA ALA A 45 -7.04 -14.51 -24.88
C ALA A 45 -7.38 -14.68 -23.39
N GLN A 46 -6.36 -14.91 -22.53
CA GLN A 46 -6.56 -15.11 -21.08
C GLN A 46 -6.65 -13.79 -20.32
N THR A 47 -5.71 -12.89 -20.57
CA THR A 47 -5.63 -11.61 -19.84
C THR A 47 -6.46 -10.50 -20.49
N SER A 48 -6.84 -10.67 -21.77
CA SER A 48 -7.44 -9.62 -22.58
C SER A 48 -6.58 -8.34 -22.60
N LEU A 49 -5.26 -8.49 -22.68
CA LEU A 49 -4.29 -7.40 -22.77
C LEU A 49 -3.45 -7.55 -24.04
N PRO A 50 -2.85 -6.45 -24.56
CA PRO A 50 -1.90 -6.55 -25.65
C PRO A 50 -0.71 -7.45 -25.29
N THR A 51 -0.34 -8.36 -26.17
CA THR A 51 0.82 -9.25 -25.99
C THR A 51 2.14 -8.54 -26.28
N ASP A 52 2.12 -7.53 -27.14
CA ASP A 52 3.32 -6.75 -27.45
C ASP A 52 3.48 -5.56 -26.49
N SER A 53 4.65 -5.47 -25.90
CA SER A 53 5.00 -4.39 -24.98
C SER A 53 5.01 -3.00 -25.65
N GLY A 54 5.31 -2.94 -26.94
CA GLY A 54 5.27 -1.72 -27.74
C GLY A 54 3.85 -1.22 -27.92
N GLU A 55 2.92 -2.12 -28.27
CA GLU A 55 1.49 -1.81 -28.38
C GLU A 55 0.89 -1.38 -27.06
N LEU A 56 1.26 -2.04 -25.97
CA LEU A 56 0.84 -1.67 -24.62
C LEU A 56 1.30 -0.24 -24.25
N ARG A 57 2.55 0.12 -24.57
CA ARG A 57 3.07 1.47 -24.33
C ARG A 57 2.32 2.53 -25.14
N MET A 58 2.04 2.27 -26.42
CA MET A 58 1.26 3.19 -27.25
C MET A 58 -0.15 3.40 -26.71
N MET A 59 -0.78 2.33 -26.24
CA MET A 59 -2.11 2.40 -25.61
C MET A 59 -2.07 3.19 -24.29
N LEU A 60 -1.10 2.95 -23.44
CA LEU A 60 -0.94 3.71 -22.19
C LEU A 60 -0.69 5.20 -22.45
N ARG A 61 0.10 5.52 -23.46
CA ARG A 61 0.31 6.90 -23.91
C ARG A 61 -0.99 7.56 -24.38
N ASP A 62 -1.79 6.84 -25.15
CA ASP A 62 -3.07 7.34 -25.64
C ASP A 62 -4.04 7.60 -24.49
N ILE A 63 -4.17 6.65 -23.56
CA ILE A 63 -4.98 6.80 -22.33
C ILE A 63 -4.49 7.99 -21.50
N ALA A 64 -3.17 8.16 -21.33
CA ALA A 64 -2.60 9.26 -20.55
C ALA A 64 -2.85 10.65 -21.16
N THR A 65 -2.98 10.72 -22.49
CA THR A 65 -3.17 11.99 -23.22
C THR A 65 -4.64 12.35 -23.44
N ARG A 66 -5.50 11.37 -23.64
CA ARG A 66 -6.91 11.57 -24.01
C ARG A 66 -7.90 11.18 -22.91
N GLY A 67 -7.47 10.36 -21.96
CA GLY A 67 -8.37 9.64 -21.05
C GLY A 67 -9.02 8.46 -21.77
N THR A 68 -9.94 7.81 -21.10
CA THR A 68 -10.73 6.70 -21.66
C THR A 68 -12.09 6.59 -20.98
N MET A 69 -13.03 5.89 -21.61
CA MET A 69 -14.34 5.62 -21.04
C MET A 69 -14.72 4.15 -21.22
N ASP A 70 -15.57 3.65 -20.35
CA ASP A 70 -16.18 2.35 -20.53
C ASP A 70 -17.31 2.46 -21.58
N PRO A 71 -17.19 1.83 -22.74
CA PRO A 71 -18.26 1.86 -23.75
C PRO A 71 -19.55 1.16 -23.29
N ALA A 72 -19.47 0.26 -22.29
CA ALA A 72 -20.63 -0.37 -21.70
C ALA A 72 -21.33 0.55 -20.65
N ASN A 73 -20.58 1.48 -20.07
CA ASN A 73 -21.10 2.46 -19.11
C ASN A 73 -20.52 3.86 -19.41
N PRO A 74 -21.15 4.67 -20.28
CA PRO A 74 -20.63 6.00 -20.66
C PRO A 74 -20.45 6.99 -19.49
N ARG A 75 -21.03 6.71 -18.33
CA ARG A 75 -20.81 7.51 -17.13
C ARG A 75 -19.47 7.19 -16.45
N ALA A 76 -18.90 6.02 -16.71
CA ALA A 76 -17.59 5.62 -16.23
C ALA A 76 -16.50 6.18 -17.16
N PHE A 77 -16.10 7.42 -16.90
CA PHE A 77 -15.07 8.13 -17.66
C PHE A 77 -13.85 8.38 -16.79
N ALA A 78 -12.68 7.97 -17.26
CA ALA A 78 -11.39 8.29 -16.66
C ALA A 78 -10.75 9.46 -17.40
N SER A 79 -10.78 10.63 -16.79
CA SER A 79 -10.11 11.82 -17.32
C SER A 79 -8.58 11.65 -17.28
N THR A 80 -7.86 12.42 -18.06
CA THR A 80 -6.39 12.45 -18.03
C THR A 80 -5.83 12.73 -16.64
N ARG A 81 -6.54 13.53 -15.82
CA ARG A 81 -6.18 13.82 -14.44
C ARG A 81 -6.34 12.57 -13.55
N ALA A 82 -7.42 11.83 -13.71
CA ALA A 82 -7.64 10.58 -12.98
C ALA A 82 -6.59 9.52 -13.35
N VAL A 83 -6.29 9.37 -14.63
CA VAL A 83 -5.23 8.46 -15.11
C VAL A 83 -3.88 8.82 -14.50
N LYS A 84 -3.51 10.11 -14.49
CA LYS A 84 -2.25 10.58 -13.87
C LYS A 84 -2.19 10.38 -12.37
N ALA A 85 -3.33 10.35 -11.69
CA ALA A 85 -3.40 10.04 -10.26
C ALA A 85 -3.20 8.54 -9.98
N MET A 86 -3.66 7.67 -10.89
CA MET A 86 -3.53 6.22 -10.77
C MET A 86 -2.17 5.70 -11.26
N ALA A 87 -1.62 6.33 -12.30
CA ALA A 87 -0.40 5.85 -12.94
C ALA A 87 0.46 6.98 -13.46
N ARG A 88 1.75 6.90 -13.22
CA ARG A 88 2.72 7.79 -13.84
C ARG A 88 3.24 7.15 -15.11
N ILE A 89 2.72 7.63 -16.23
CA ILE A 89 3.10 7.18 -17.57
C ILE A 89 3.96 8.28 -18.18
N ASP A 90 5.14 7.90 -18.66
CA ASP A 90 5.99 8.81 -19.42
C ASP A 90 5.32 9.08 -20.78
N SER A 91 5.03 10.34 -21.05
CA SER A 91 4.29 10.76 -22.24
C SER A 91 5.07 10.55 -23.54
N GLU A 92 6.40 10.49 -23.50
CA GLU A 92 7.23 10.29 -24.68
C GLU A 92 7.41 8.81 -25.00
N SER A 93 7.78 8.01 -24.01
CA SER A 93 8.06 6.57 -24.18
C SER A 93 6.85 5.67 -23.96
N GLY A 94 5.77 6.17 -23.34
CA GLY A 94 4.63 5.36 -22.90
C GLY A 94 4.97 4.38 -21.76
N ARG A 95 6.15 4.52 -21.13
CA ARG A 95 6.59 3.62 -20.08
C ARG A 95 5.87 3.93 -18.78
N LEU A 96 5.32 2.89 -18.16
CA LEU A 96 4.76 2.98 -16.81
C LEU A 96 5.90 3.02 -15.78
N THR A 97 6.00 4.12 -15.04
CA THR A 97 7.06 4.33 -14.04
C THR A 97 6.53 4.19 -12.61
N MET A 98 5.24 4.42 -12.40
CA MET A 98 4.60 4.26 -11.09
C MET A 98 3.16 3.85 -11.29
N LEU A 99 2.68 2.96 -10.44
CA LEU A 99 1.29 2.57 -10.35
C LEU A 99 0.81 2.78 -8.91
N SER A 100 -0.29 3.49 -8.75
CA SER A 100 -0.95 3.70 -7.47
C SER A 100 -2.24 2.89 -7.45
N LEU A 101 -2.37 2.01 -6.46
CA LEU A 101 -3.57 1.22 -6.23
C LEU A 101 -4.24 1.76 -4.96
N PRO A 102 -5.42 2.38 -5.06
CA PRO A 102 -6.15 2.83 -3.89
C PRO A 102 -6.71 1.61 -3.15
N ILE A 103 -6.36 1.49 -1.87
CA ILE A 103 -6.81 0.41 -0.99
C ILE A 103 -7.73 0.99 0.07
N LYS A 104 -8.87 0.34 0.27
CA LYS A 104 -9.85 0.70 1.30
C LYS A 104 -9.38 0.18 2.65
N VAL A 105 -9.27 1.07 3.61
CA VAL A 105 -8.96 0.76 5.00
C VAL A 105 -10.21 0.98 5.84
N GLU A 106 -10.87 -0.10 6.27
CA GLU A 106 -12.17 -0.03 6.96
C GLU A 106 -12.04 0.41 8.41
N LYS A 107 -11.01 -0.07 9.09
CA LYS A 107 -10.81 0.16 10.53
C LYS A 107 -9.47 0.87 10.77
N ALA A 108 -9.34 2.08 10.21
CA ALA A 108 -8.11 2.87 10.31
C ALA A 108 -7.74 3.29 11.74
N GLU A 109 -8.69 3.23 12.67
CA GLU A 109 -8.52 3.61 14.08
C GLU A 109 -8.17 2.41 14.98
N ASP A 110 -8.36 1.19 14.49
CA ASP A 110 -8.02 -0.05 15.21
C ASP A 110 -6.58 -0.47 14.86
N TRP A 111 -5.65 -0.23 15.77
CA TRP A 111 -4.22 -0.49 15.55
C TRP A 111 -3.90 -1.98 15.42
N ALA A 112 -4.56 -2.84 16.19
CA ALA A 112 -4.36 -4.28 16.10
C ALA A 112 -4.85 -4.83 14.77
N TRP A 113 -5.97 -4.30 14.29
CA TRP A 113 -6.49 -4.63 12.97
C TRP A 113 -5.57 -4.11 11.86
N MET A 114 -5.05 -2.87 11.99
CA MET A 114 -4.13 -2.27 11.02
C MET A 114 -2.85 -3.08 10.86
N GLY A 115 -2.27 -3.58 11.95
CA GLY A 115 -1.09 -4.45 11.90
C GLY A 115 -1.35 -5.73 11.10
N LYS A 116 -2.43 -6.45 11.44
CA LYS A 116 -2.84 -7.66 10.71
C LYS A 116 -3.17 -7.40 9.25
N PHE A 117 -3.82 -6.27 8.97
CA PHE A 117 -4.14 -5.87 7.61
C PHE A 117 -2.89 -5.59 6.78
N GLN A 118 -1.90 -4.91 7.35
CA GLN A 118 -0.61 -4.66 6.70
C GLN A 118 0.13 -5.97 6.40
N GLU A 119 0.24 -6.87 7.38
CA GLU A 119 0.87 -8.18 7.19
C GLU A 119 0.18 -8.99 6.08
N ASN A 120 -1.13 -9.09 6.11
CA ASN A 120 -1.90 -9.79 5.07
C ASN A 120 -1.71 -9.17 3.68
N LEU A 121 -1.60 -7.83 3.62
CA LEU A 121 -1.40 -7.14 2.36
C LEU A 121 0.02 -7.34 1.82
N GLU A 122 1.04 -7.26 2.68
CA GLU A 122 2.44 -7.53 2.33
C GLU A 122 2.62 -8.98 1.87
N GLU A 123 2.02 -9.94 2.57
CA GLU A 123 2.03 -11.35 2.16
C GLU A 123 1.34 -11.55 0.79
N THR A 124 0.18 -10.93 0.59
CA THR A 124 -0.54 -10.98 -0.69
C THR A 124 0.29 -10.38 -1.83
N ILE A 125 0.97 -9.27 -1.58
CA ILE A 125 1.88 -8.64 -2.54
C ILE A 125 3.06 -9.59 -2.87
N ALA A 126 3.68 -10.18 -1.85
CA ALA A 126 4.80 -11.09 -2.03
C ALA A 126 4.42 -12.36 -2.81
N GLN A 127 3.21 -12.87 -2.60
CA GLN A 127 2.70 -14.06 -3.31
C GLN A 127 2.38 -13.79 -4.79
N HIS A 128 1.89 -12.60 -5.13
CA HIS A 128 1.37 -12.30 -6.47
C HIS A 128 2.31 -11.46 -7.33
N LEU A 129 3.31 -10.81 -6.72
CA LEU A 129 4.31 -10.02 -7.42
C LEU A 129 5.70 -10.62 -7.22
N ASN A 130 6.37 -10.87 -8.35
CA ASN A 130 7.78 -11.25 -8.31
C ASN A 130 8.64 -10.00 -8.06
N LEU A 131 8.87 -9.67 -6.79
CA LEU A 131 9.62 -8.47 -6.38
C LEU A 131 11.11 -8.53 -6.79
N SER A 132 11.60 -9.70 -7.21
CA SER A 132 12.99 -9.88 -7.68
C SER A 132 13.29 -9.17 -9.00
N GLU A 133 12.29 -8.75 -9.76
CA GLU A 133 12.44 -8.10 -11.07
C GLU A 133 12.54 -6.55 -11.01
N GLY A 134 12.96 -6.00 -9.88
CA GLY A 134 13.14 -4.54 -9.74
C GLY A 134 11.85 -3.75 -9.50
N LEU A 135 10.76 -4.42 -9.18
CA LEU A 135 9.54 -3.80 -8.70
C LEU A 135 9.72 -3.40 -7.23
N ASN A 136 9.52 -2.12 -6.94
CA ASN A 136 9.50 -1.61 -5.57
C ASN A 136 8.05 -1.27 -5.21
N VAL A 137 7.53 -1.94 -4.17
CA VAL A 137 6.16 -1.70 -3.68
C VAL A 137 6.26 -0.96 -2.36
N THR A 138 5.55 0.16 -2.25
CA THR A 138 5.50 0.96 -1.04
C THR A 138 4.04 1.19 -0.64
N LEU A 139 3.70 0.79 0.56
CA LEU A 139 2.40 1.12 1.16
C LEU A 139 2.44 2.58 1.61
N THR A 140 1.58 3.40 1.00
CA THR A 140 1.47 4.82 1.34
C THR A 140 0.04 5.17 1.70
N GLY A 141 -0.13 6.19 2.52
CA GLY A 141 -1.43 6.67 2.90
C GLY A 141 -1.40 7.20 4.34
N ASN A 142 -2.37 8.04 4.65
CA ASN A 142 -2.40 8.70 5.96
C ASN A 142 -2.55 7.69 7.11
N SER A 143 -3.38 6.66 6.90
CA SER A 143 -3.62 5.60 7.89
C SER A 143 -2.35 4.76 8.14
N PHE A 144 -1.65 4.33 7.07
CA PHE A 144 -0.40 3.58 7.21
C PHE A 144 0.72 4.42 7.83
N ARG A 145 0.88 5.67 7.39
CA ARG A 145 1.87 6.58 7.98
C ARG A 145 1.62 6.81 9.46
N ARG A 146 0.35 7.03 9.85
CA ARG A 146 -0.03 7.21 11.24
C ARG A 146 0.22 5.95 12.04
N PHE A 147 -0.12 4.78 11.52
CA PHE A 147 0.14 3.49 12.16
C PHE A 147 1.64 3.27 12.40
N VAL A 148 2.47 3.40 11.36
CA VAL A 148 3.93 3.23 11.47
C VAL A 148 4.52 4.23 12.47
N TYR A 149 4.08 5.49 12.43
CA TYR A 149 4.57 6.52 13.34
C TYR A 149 4.21 6.22 14.80
N VAL A 150 2.95 5.86 15.08
CA VAL A 150 2.50 5.52 16.43
C VAL A 150 3.21 4.26 16.94
N ASN A 151 3.36 3.25 16.11
CA ASN A 151 4.09 2.03 16.48
C ASN A 151 5.55 2.32 16.85
N ALA A 152 6.25 3.09 16.01
CA ALA A 152 7.62 3.51 16.27
C ALA A 152 7.73 4.39 17.54
N MET A 153 6.77 5.27 17.78
CA MET A 153 6.72 6.05 19.04
C MET A 153 6.51 5.15 20.26
N THR A 154 5.59 4.19 20.18
CA THR A 154 5.31 3.25 21.28
C THR A 154 6.55 2.41 21.60
N GLU A 155 7.22 1.88 20.58
CA GLU A 155 8.46 1.11 20.74
C GLU A 155 9.59 1.96 21.36
N SER A 156 9.76 3.19 20.85
CA SER A 156 10.75 4.13 21.40
C SER A 156 10.43 4.51 22.86
N PHE A 157 9.14 4.71 23.17
CA PHE A 157 8.70 5.03 24.52
C PHE A 157 8.94 3.88 25.48
N GLN A 158 8.60 2.64 25.11
CA GLN A 158 8.89 1.45 25.92
C GLN A 158 10.40 1.29 26.18
N SER A 159 11.21 1.43 25.14
CA SER A 159 12.67 1.37 25.26
C SER A 159 13.20 2.43 26.23
N SER A 160 12.66 3.65 26.15
CA SER A 160 13.03 4.75 27.07
C SER A 160 12.66 4.47 28.52
N ILE A 161 11.49 3.86 28.76
CA ILE A 161 11.08 3.46 30.12
C ILE A 161 12.04 2.42 30.69
N TYR A 162 12.39 1.38 29.93
CA TYR A 162 13.32 0.36 30.38
C TYR A 162 14.70 0.95 30.71
N LEU A 163 15.19 1.85 29.87
CA LEU A 163 16.45 2.55 30.11
C LEU A 163 16.39 3.40 31.38
N ALA A 164 15.30 4.13 31.61
CA ALA A 164 15.10 4.94 32.81
C ALA A 164 15.04 4.08 34.06
N ILE A 165 14.34 2.97 34.05
CA ILE A 165 14.27 2.02 35.15
C ILE A 165 15.68 1.46 35.49
N ALA A 166 16.43 1.06 34.47
CA ALA A 166 17.78 0.57 34.61
C ALA A 166 18.72 1.63 35.22
N ALA A 167 18.65 2.87 34.72
CA ALA A 167 19.44 3.99 35.27
C ALA A 167 19.07 4.29 36.72
N CYS A 168 17.78 4.33 37.07
CA CYS A 168 17.33 4.50 38.45
C CYS A 168 17.83 3.38 39.35
N LEU A 169 17.81 2.12 38.91
CA LEU A 169 18.33 1.00 39.68
C LEU A 169 19.83 1.15 39.98
N VAL A 170 20.62 1.55 38.96
CA VAL A 170 22.06 1.79 39.12
C VAL A 170 22.32 2.90 40.17
N VAL A 171 21.59 4.02 40.08
CA VAL A 171 21.72 5.12 41.04
C VAL A 171 21.33 4.65 42.44
N LEU A 172 20.23 3.91 42.60
CA LEU A 172 19.82 3.38 43.92
C LEU A 172 20.85 2.41 44.49
N LEU A 173 21.46 1.56 43.67
CA LEU A 173 22.53 0.65 44.10
C LEU A 173 23.76 1.41 44.61
N LEU A 174 24.14 2.49 43.93
CA LEU A 174 25.29 3.31 44.33
C LEU A 174 25.02 4.07 45.66
N VAL A 175 23.78 4.57 45.82
CA VAL A 175 23.40 5.36 47.00
C VAL A 175 23.13 4.48 48.20
N LEU A 176 22.32 3.44 48.08
CA LEU A 176 21.88 2.58 49.17
C LEU A 176 22.91 1.51 49.55
N ARG A 177 23.78 1.15 48.59
CA ARG A 177 24.79 0.07 48.74
C ARG A 177 24.20 -1.27 49.20
N ASP A 178 22.87 -1.43 49.08
CA ASP A 178 22.12 -2.63 49.42
C ASP A 178 21.20 -3.00 48.30
N PHE A 179 21.45 -4.17 47.69
CA PHE A 179 20.72 -4.66 46.53
C PHE A 179 19.23 -4.95 46.82
N ARG A 180 18.96 -5.48 48.06
CA ARG A 180 17.58 -5.82 48.44
C ARG A 180 16.74 -4.57 48.62
N LEU A 181 17.30 -3.55 49.24
CA LEU A 181 16.62 -2.28 49.46
C LEU A 181 16.38 -1.53 48.14
N SER A 182 17.35 -1.57 47.24
CA SER A 182 17.23 -0.96 45.92
C SER A 182 16.12 -1.60 45.09
N ILE A 183 16.01 -2.94 45.08
CA ILE A 183 14.92 -3.64 44.38
C ILE A 183 13.56 -3.32 45.01
N LEU A 184 13.47 -3.33 46.34
CA LEU A 184 12.21 -3.01 47.01
C LEU A 184 11.73 -1.59 46.69
N THR A 185 12.66 -0.64 46.58
CA THR A 185 12.35 0.76 46.28
C THR A 185 11.89 0.96 44.85
N ILE A 186 12.45 0.22 43.87
CA ILE A 186 12.09 0.36 42.47
C ILE A 186 10.87 -0.48 42.08
N ALA A 187 10.51 -1.51 42.85
CA ALA A 187 9.40 -2.41 42.56
C ALA A 187 8.06 -1.71 42.29
N PRO A 188 7.64 -0.67 43.01
CA PRO A 188 6.40 0.06 42.71
C PRO A 188 6.43 0.74 41.33
N VAL A 189 7.60 1.30 40.94
CA VAL A 189 7.78 1.97 39.65
C VAL A 189 7.64 0.96 38.52
N VAL A 190 8.26 -0.20 38.65
CA VAL A 190 8.17 -1.30 37.71
C VAL A 190 6.72 -1.81 37.59
N ALA A 191 6.03 -1.99 38.73
CA ALA A 191 4.65 -2.45 38.76
C ALA A 191 3.70 -1.47 38.05
N VAL A 192 3.85 -0.17 38.27
CA VAL A 192 3.06 0.86 37.57
C VAL A 192 3.39 0.85 36.07
N SER A 193 4.66 0.73 35.70
CA SER A 193 5.07 0.68 34.29
C SER A 193 4.52 -0.55 33.54
N LEU A 194 4.49 -1.71 34.20
CA LEU A 194 3.87 -2.93 33.67
C LEU A 194 2.36 -2.79 33.53
N TRP A 195 1.71 -2.18 34.52
CA TRP A 195 0.25 -1.97 34.47
C TRP A 195 -0.17 -1.01 33.37
N LEU A 196 0.64 0.02 33.07
CA LEU A 196 0.38 0.95 31.97
C LEU A 196 0.58 0.34 30.58
N ASN A 197 1.34 -0.76 30.47
CA ASN A 197 1.60 -1.46 29.21
C ASN A 197 0.69 -2.70 28.99
N ALA A 198 -0.12 -3.07 29.96
CA ALA A 198 -1.08 -4.18 29.87
C ALA A 198 -2.41 -3.73 29.24
#